data_ce1054fb9b2cc1b4b6536b8ba2eb8582
#
_entry.id   ce1054fb9b2cc1b4b6536b8ba2eb8582
#
_cell.length_a   1.000
_cell.length_b   1.000
_cell.length_c   1.000
_cell.angle_alpha   90.00
_cell.angle_beta   90.00
_cell.angle_gamma   90.00
#
_symmetry.space_group_name_H-M   'P 1'
#
loop_
_entity.id
_entity.type
_entity.pdbx_description
1 polymer ?
#
loop_
_entity_poly.entity_id
_entity_poly.type
_entity_poly.pdbx_seq_one_letter_code
_entity_poly.pdbx_strand_id
1 'polypeptide(L)'
;DNLVLAARTEDDVSYLDIYVYDDGAGFHSSDIPVEEGDEADPDVARGLVRDPALYVHHDLMLPAFPLCVEWLDYKVGSNSEEAANYAAIGTFDPQIEIWNLDCVDKAFPDMILGEPLDNSMVSLKSKKKKKKSKTGHITTHHTDAVLSMAHNKYFRSVLASTSADHTVKLWDLNSGNAARSLASIHSNKNVSSSEWHMLNGSILLTGGYDSRVALTDVRISDESQMSKYWSAMAGEEIETVTFASENIILCGTDSGNVYSFDIRNNENRKPVWTLKAHDAGISTLCSNKFIPGMMSTGAMGEKTVKLWKFPLDDATNTKGPSMVLSRDFDVGNVLTSSFAPDIEVAGTMVIGGVNKVLKLWDVFTNRSVRKSFKSELENVQARAKEEAQKIGKSSRIARKYTSNDNPDTVITIDDQGEDEEEREGGDEHDDMA
;
A
#
# COMPACT_ATOMS: atom_id res chain seq x y z
N ASP A 1 3.80 -14.41 9.97
CA ASP A 1 4.51 -14.02 8.75
C ASP A 1 3.79 -12.81 8.15
N ASN A 2 4.55 -11.87 7.60
CA ASN A 2 3.99 -10.71 6.90
C ASN A 2 4.01 -11.00 5.40
N LEU A 3 2.93 -10.63 4.70
CA LEU A 3 2.86 -10.73 3.25
C LEU A 3 3.21 -9.39 2.61
N VAL A 4 3.89 -9.45 1.47
CA VAL A 4 4.07 -8.32 0.57
C VAL A 4 3.44 -8.68 -0.77
N LEU A 5 2.53 -7.85 -1.23
CA LEU A 5 1.88 -7.99 -2.53
C LEU A 5 2.49 -6.98 -3.50
N ALA A 6 3.00 -7.46 -4.61
CA ALA A 6 3.56 -6.60 -5.64
C ALA A 6 2.99 -6.95 -7.02
N ALA A 7 2.43 -5.98 -7.69
CA ALA A 7 2.03 -6.12 -9.08
C ALA A 7 3.23 -5.83 -10.00
N ARG A 8 3.52 -6.74 -10.89
CA ARG A 8 4.64 -6.68 -11.84
C ARG A 8 4.12 -6.88 -13.27
N THR A 9 4.70 -6.17 -14.22
CA THR A 9 4.45 -6.38 -15.65
C THR A 9 5.77 -6.61 -16.36
N GLU A 10 5.86 -7.68 -17.12
CA GLU A 10 7.02 -8.09 -17.87
C GLU A 10 6.59 -8.59 -19.26
N ASP A 11 7.21 -8.06 -20.31
CA ASP A 11 6.92 -8.44 -21.71
C ASP A 11 5.42 -8.51 -22.06
N ASP A 12 4.66 -7.49 -21.63
CA ASP A 12 3.20 -7.37 -21.79
C ASP A 12 2.37 -8.38 -20.99
N VAL A 13 2.96 -9.18 -20.12
CA VAL A 13 2.27 -10.05 -19.18
C VAL A 13 2.34 -9.46 -17.78
N SER A 14 1.22 -9.46 -17.09
CA SER A 14 1.11 -8.91 -15.73
C SER A 14 0.96 -10.02 -14.72
N TYR A 15 1.58 -9.83 -13.57
CA TYR A 15 1.58 -10.77 -12.45
C TYR A 15 1.27 -10.05 -11.14
N LEU A 16 0.67 -10.76 -10.21
CA LEU A 16 0.68 -10.43 -8.79
C LEU A 16 1.63 -11.39 -8.09
N ASP A 17 2.77 -10.88 -7.64
CA ASP A 17 3.74 -11.63 -6.87
C ASP A 17 3.37 -11.56 -5.37
N ILE A 18 3.34 -12.69 -4.71
CA ILE A 18 3.07 -12.84 -3.29
C ILE A 18 4.36 -13.23 -2.59
N TYR A 19 4.93 -12.31 -1.82
CA TYR A 19 6.13 -12.55 -1.02
C TYR A 19 5.75 -12.79 0.42
N VAL A 20 6.52 -13.66 1.07
CA VAL A 20 6.50 -13.84 2.53
C VAL A 20 7.73 -13.17 3.12
N TYR A 21 7.50 -12.26 4.05
CA TYR A 21 8.54 -11.65 4.84
C TYR A 21 8.59 -12.30 6.22
N ASP A 22 9.66 -13.06 6.46
CA ASP A 22 10.04 -13.56 7.78
C ASP A 22 10.98 -12.53 8.41
N ASP A 23 10.54 -11.89 9.46
CA ASP A 23 11.35 -10.90 10.18
C ASP A 23 12.43 -11.57 11.05
N GLY A 24 12.53 -12.91 11.05
CA GLY A 24 13.45 -13.70 11.84
C GLY A 24 13.06 -13.81 13.31
N ALA A 25 11.85 -13.35 13.71
CA ALA A 25 11.31 -13.61 15.03
C ALA A 25 11.01 -15.11 15.16
N GLY A 26 11.82 -15.84 15.91
CA GLY A 26 11.65 -17.27 16.11
C GLY A 26 10.31 -17.60 16.80
N PHE A 27 9.72 -18.73 16.43
CA PHE A 27 8.62 -19.29 17.18
C PHE A 27 9.06 -19.54 18.63
N HIS A 28 8.20 -19.29 19.60
CA HIS A 28 8.34 -19.86 20.92
C HIS A 28 8.25 -21.38 20.77
N SER A 29 9.38 -22.01 20.75
CA SER A 29 9.44 -23.44 20.71
C SER A 29 10.03 -23.94 22.02
N SER A 30 9.15 -24.36 22.91
CA SER A 30 9.43 -25.42 23.87
C SER A 30 9.73 -26.76 23.17
N ASP A 31 9.58 -26.84 21.85
CA ASP A 31 9.47 -28.09 21.09
C ASP A 31 10.51 -28.26 19.98
N ILE A 32 11.48 -27.33 19.81
CA ILE A 32 12.61 -27.55 18.89
C ILE A 32 13.80 -28.07 19.69
N PRO A 33 14.34 -29.26 19.34
CA PRO A 33 15.58 -29.77 19.93
C PRO A 33 16.72 -28.80 19.61
N VAL A 34 17.41 -28.30 20.63
CA VAL A 34 18.62 -27.53 20.50
C VAL A 34 19.68 -28.48 19.93
N GLU A 35 20.15 -28.26 18.71
CA GLU A 35 21.33 -28.92 18.18
C GLU A 35 22.55 -28.42 18.99
N GLU A 36 23.16 -29.32 19.75
CA GLU A 36 24.37 -29.05 20.51
C GLU A 36 25.54 -28.86 19.52
N GLY A 37 26.02 -27.65 19.34
CA GLY A 37 27.27 -27.50 18.58
C GLY A 37 27.74 -26.11 18.18
N ASP A 38 26.93 -25.09 18.20
CA ASP A 38 27.38 -23.75 17.83
C ASP A 38 27.53 -22.85 19.04
N GLU A 39 28.70 -22.17 19.14
CA GLU A 39 28.96 -21.06 20.08
C GLU A 39 28.10 -19.81 19.71
N ALA A 40 26.95 -20.02 19.14
CA ALA A 40 26.01 -19.02 18.73
C ALA A 40 25.36 -18.38 19.97
N ASP A 41 25.05 -17.11 19.84
CA ASP A 41 24.27 -16.33 20.78
C ASP A 41 23.12 -17.20 21.35
N PRO A 42 22.96 -17.32 22.68
CA PRO A 42 21.91 -18.15 23.27
C PRO A 42 20.49 -17.79 22.82
N ASP A 43 20.27 -16.59 22.24
CA ASP A 43 19.01 -16.20 21.64
C ASP A 43 18.85 -16.80 20.23
N VAL A 44 19.91 -16.96 19.46
CA VAL A 44 19.90 -17.69 18.16
C VAL A 44 19.66 -19.18 18.41
N ALA A 45 20.36 -19.78 19.37
CA ALA A 45 20.17 -21.17 19.77
C ALA A 45 18.76 -21.47 20.27
N ARG A 46 18.02 -20.47 20.76
CA ARG A 46 16.60 -20.57 21.15
C ARG A 46 15.65 -20.24 20.00
N GLY A 47 16.12 -20.05 18.76
CA GLY A 47 15.29 -19.66 17.63
C GLY A 47 14.71 -18.23 17.73
N LEU A 48 15.30 -17.39 18.59
CA LEU A 48 14.77 -16.05 18.89
C LEU A 48 15.31 -14.96 17.95
N VAL A 49 16.41 -15.21 17.25
CA VAL A 49 17.03 -14.27 16.32
C VAL A 49 17.54 -15.02 15.11
N ARG A 50 16.86 -14.87 13.98
CA ARG A 50 17.34 -15.25 12.65
C ARG A 50 17.46 -14.02 11.78
N ASP A 51 18.28 -14.06 10.74
CA ASP A 51 18.30 -13.01 9.76
C ASP A 51 16.93 -12.89 9.07
N PRO A 52 16.45 -11.68 8.81
CA PRO A 52 15.21 -11.48 8.09
C PRO A 52 15.34 -12.02 6.66
N ALA A 53 14.32 -12.71 6.21
CA ALA A 53 14.25 -13.27 4.86
C ALA A 53 12.99 -12.77 4.13
N LEU A 54 13.13 -12.53 2.85
CA LEU A 54 12.02 -12.23 1.95
C LEU A 54 12.12 -13.19 0.76
N TYR A 55 11.06 -13.92 0.48
CA TYR A 55 11.03 -14.88 -0.62
C TYR A 55 9.68 -14.87 -1.33
N VAL A 56 9.70 -15.19 -2.62
CA VAL A 56 8.48 -15.37 -3.42
C VAL A 56 7.79 -16.65 -2.96
N HIS A 57 6.54 -16.56 -2.56
CA HIS A 57 5.72 -17.72 -2.24
C HIS A 57 5.11 -18.30 -3.51
N HIS A 58 4.48 -17.46 -4.31
CA HIS A 58 3.94 -17.79 -5.63
C HIS A 58 3.55 -16.49 -6.36
N ASP A 59 3.24 -16.61 -7.63
CA ASP A 59 2.71 -15.55 -8.48
C ASP A 59 1.36 -15.93 -9.10
N LEU A 60 0.56 -14.94 -9.43
CA LEU A 60 -0.72 -15.09 -10.12
C LEU A 60 -0.68 -14.26 -11.40
N MET A 61 -0.96 -14.90 -12.54
CA MET A 61 -1.03 -14.21 -13.83
C MET A 61 -2.30 -13.35 -13.90
N LEU A 62 -2.16 -12.09 -14.25
CA LEU A 62 -3.26 -11.13 -14.37
C LEU A 62 -3.64 -10.90 -15.84
N PRO A 63 -4.92 -10.76 -16.16
CA PRO A 63 -5.39 -10.58 -17.54
C PRO A 63 -5.17 -9.17 -18.07
N ALA A 64 -4.97 -8.17 -17.20
CA ALA A 64 -4.81 -6.77 -17.57
C ALA A 64 -3.73 -6.09 -16.73
N PHE A 65 -3.23 -4.94 -17.22
CA PHE A 65 -2.21 -4.15 -16.53
C PHE A 65 -2.74 -3.61 -15.18
N PRO A 66 -2.12 -4.00 -14.04
CA PRO A 66 -2.54 -3.59 -12.71
C PRO A 66 -2.15 -2.14 -12.40
N LEU A 67 -3.05 -1.41 -11.75
CA LEU A 67 -2.84 -0.03 -11.31
C LEU A 67 -2.79 0.07 -9.79
N CYS A 68 -3.56 -0.76 -9.09
CA CYS A 68 -3.59 -0.77 -7.63
C CYS A 68 -3.92 -2.17 -7.10
N VAL A 69 -3.41 -2.46 -5.90
CA VAL A 69 -3.62 -3.71 -5.17
C VAL A 69 -4.03 -3.36 -3.74
N GLU A 70 -5.05 -4.03 -3.22
CA GLU A 70 -5.49 -3.88 -1.84
C GLU A 70 -5.69 -5.24 -1.19
N TRP A 71 -5.09 -5.45 -0.01
CA TRP A 71 -5.25 -6.67 0.75
C TRP A 71 -6.56 -6.69 1.55
N LEU A 72 -7.27 -7.81 1.46
CA LEU A 72 -8.55 -8.05 2.12
C LEU A 72 -8.40 -9.17 3.16
N ASP A 73 -8.68 -8.86 4.42
CA ASP A 73 -8.71 -9.84 5.52
C ASP A 73 -10.10 -10.50 5.67
N TYR A 74 -10.92 -10.46 4.64
CA TYR A 74 -12.32 -10.87 4.62
C TYR A 74 -12.59 -11.93 3.56
N LYS A 75 -13.36 -12.99 3.95
CA LYS A 75 -13.76 -14.04 3.01
C LYS A 75 -14.89 -13.58 2.13
N VAL A 76 -14.60 -13.31 0.86
CA VAL A 76 -15.57 -12.83 -0.11
C VAL A 76 -16.64 -13.89 -0.42
N GLY A 77 -17.88 -13.43 -0.77
CA GLY A 77 -19.01 -14.31 -1.09
C GLY A 77 -19.56 -15.10 0.09
N SER A 78 -19.10 -14.83 1.31
CA SER A 78 -19.61 -15.50 2.52
C SER A 78 -19.92 -14.46 3.59
N ASN A 79 -21.04 -14.61 4.29
CA ASN A 79 -21.34 -13.76 5.46
C ASN A 79 -20.56 -14.20 6.70
N SER A 80 -19.33 -14.70 6.54
CA SER A 80 -18.48 -15.17 7.63
C SER A 80 -17.60 -14.04 8.13
N GLU A 81 -17.46 -13.91 9.45
CA GLU A 81 -16.51 -13.01 10.11
C GLU A 81 -15.09 -13.62 10.17
N GLU A 82 -14.88 -14.80 9.60
CA GLU A 82 -13.58 -15.46 9.56
C GLU A 82 -12.55 -14.60 8.83
N ALA A 83 -11.34 -14.56 9.37
CA ALA A 83 -10.21 -13.96 8.70
C ALA A 83 -9.87 -14.79 7.45
N ALA A 84 -9.54 -14.10 6.38
CA ALA A 84 -9.18 -14.71 5.11
C ALA A 84 -8.09 -13.88 4.44
N ASN A 85 -7.52 -14.41 3.38
CA ASN A 85 -6.36 -13.83 2.74
C ASN A 85 -6.65 -13.65 1.24
N TYR A 86 -7.12 -12.46 0.89
CA TYR A 86 -7.47 -12.11 -0.49
C TYR A 86 -6.77 -10.83 -0.94
N ALA A 87 -6.62 -10.66 -2.24
CA ALA A 87 -6.22 -9.41 -2.87
C ALA A 87 -7.30 -8.92 -3.82
N ALA A 88 -7.62 -7.63 -3.75
CA ALA A 88 -8.38 -6.93 -4.79
C ALA A 88 -7.40 -6.22 -5.72
N ILE A 89 -7.61 -6.36 -7.02
CA ILE A 89 -6.73 -5.82 -8.06
C ILE A 89 -7.56 -4.93 -8.97
N GLY A 90 -7.18 -3.66 -9.03
CA GLY A 90 -7.70 -2.68 -9.99
C GLY A 90 -6.75 -2.55 -11.16
N THR A 91 -7.29 -2.52 -12.37
CA THR A 91 -6.54 -2.50 -13.62
C THR A 91 -6.98 -1.36 -14.53
N PHE A 92 -6.43 -1.28 -15.74
CA PHE A 92 -6.95 -0.41 -16.79
C PHE A 92 -8.36 -0.82 -17.24
N ASP A 93 -8.72 -2.08 -17.05
CA ASP A 93 -10.11 -2.51 -17.24
C ASP A 93 -10.97 -2.05 -16.08
N PRO A 94 -12.25 -1.73 -16.31
CA PRO A 94 -13.11 -1.16 -15.27
C PRO A 94 -13.58 -2.17 -14.21
N GLN A 95 -13.20 -3.43 -14.34
CA GLN A 95 -13.53 -4.50 -13.41
C GLN A 95 -12.48 -4.58 -12.29
N ILE A 96 -12.91 -5.04 -11.11
CA ILE A 96 -12.01 -5.31 -9.98
C ILE A 96 -11.99 -6.82 -9.76
N GLU A 97 -10.83 -7.41 -9.81
CA GLU A 97 -10.63 -8.84 -9.59
C GLU A 97 -10.26 -9.11 -8.14
N ILE A 98 -10.88 -10.15 -7.56
CA ILE A 98 -10.57 -10.58 -6.19
C ILE A 98 -10.03 -12.01 -6.23
N TRP A 99 -8.81 -12.15 -5.72
CA TRP A 99 -8.04 -13.37 -5.76
C TRP A 99 -7.78 -13.90 -4.36
N ASN A 100 -7.96 -15.21 -4.16
CA ASN A 100 -7.59 -15.90 -2.91
C ASN A 100 -6.08 -16.19 -2.93
N LEU A 101 -5.35 -15.66 -1.97
CA LEU A 101 -3.90 -15.78 -1.87
C LEU A 101 -3.44 -17.10 -1.23
N ASP A 102 -4.36 -17.87 -0.64
CA ASP A 102 -4.05 -19.20 -0.08
C ASP A 102 -4.08 -20.31 -1.15
N CYS A 103 -4.45 -19.98 -2.39
CA CYS A 103 -4.52 -20.91 -3.51
C CYS A 103 -3.39 -20.65 -4.51
N VAL A 104 -2.39 -21.51 -4.54
CA VAL A 104 -1.16 -21.35 -5.33
C VAL A 104 -1.41 -21.49 -6.85
N ASP A 105 -2.18 -22.49 -7.29
CA ASP A 105 -2.39 -22.80 -8.72
C ASP A 105 -3.73 -22.25 -9.23
N LYS A 106 -3.92 -20.93 -9.15
CA LYS A 106 -5.20 -20.33 -9.50
C LYS A 106 -5.14 -19.62 -10.86
N ALA A 107 -6.01 -20.04 -11.78
CA ALA A 107 -6.09 -19.48 -13.12
C ALA A 107 -7.16 -18.37 -13.27
N PHE A 108 -8.09 -18.24 -12.30
CA PHE A 108 -9.19 -17.29 -12.36
C PHE A 108 -9.47 -16.68 -10.99
N PRO A 109 -9.93 -15.40 -10.92
CA PRO A 109 -10.32 -14.77 -9.68
C PRO A 109 -11.53 -15.45 -9.03
N ASP A 110 -11.68 -15.32 -7.71
CA ASP A 110 -12.83 -15.83 -6.97
C ASP A 110 -14.08 -15.00 -7.19
N MET A 111 -13.89 -13.71 -7.38
CA MET A 111 -14.98 -12.77 -7.61
C MET A 111 -14.51 -11.65 -8.53
N ILE A 112 -15.40 -11.19 -9.41
CA ILE A 112 -15.18 -10.01 -10.24
C ILE A 112 -16.25 -8.99 -9.88
N LEU A 113 -15.82 -7.83 -9.35
CA LEU A 113 -16.72 -6.73 -9.05
C LEU A 113 -16.96 -5.89 -10.31
N GLY A 114 -18.22 -5.57 -10.57
CA GLY A 114 -18.59 -4.75 -11.73
C GLY A 114 -18.62 -5.52 -13.04
N GLU A 115 -18.70 -6.85 -12.99
CA GLU A 115 -18.96 -7.64 -14.18
C GLU A 115 -20.33 -7.25 -14.74
N PRO A 116 -20.42 -6.78 -16.00
CA PRO A 116 -21.72 -6.48 -16.59
C PRO A 116 -22.50 -7.78 -16.63
N LEU A 117 -23.69 -7.79 -16.06
CA LEU A 117 -24.64 -8.92 -16.18
C LEU A 117 -24.86 -9.16 -17.67
N ASP A 118 -24.16 -10.15 -18.20
CA ASP A 118 -24.16 -10.44 -19.63
C ASP A 118 -25.47 -11.12 -20.03
N ASN A 119 -26.46 -10.31 -20.34
CA ASN A 119 -27.63 -10.75 -21.05
C ASN A 119 -27.36 -10.98 -22.56
N SER A 120 -26.08 -11.09 -22.96
CA SER A 120 -25.68 -11.12 -24.38
C SER A 120 -25.85 -12.47 -25.06
N MET A 121 -26.18 -13.54 -24.34
CA MET A 121 -26.51 -14.82 -24.99
C MET A 121 -27.88 -14.84 -25.71
N VAL A 122 -28.62 -13.75 -25.69
CA VAL A 122 -29.98 -13.72 -26.29
C VAL A 122 -30.15 -12.72 -27.44
N SER A 123 -29.13 -11.99 -27.89
CA SER A 123 -29.34 -11.02 -28.98
C SER A 123 -28.35 -11.08 -30.13
N LEU A 124 -28.41 -12.16 -30.91
CA LEU A 124 -27.89 -12.20 -32.28
C LEU A 124 -28.84 -11.59 -33.31
N LYS A 125 -29.75 -10.70 -32.96
CA LYS A 125 -30.60 -9.97 -33.96
C LYS A 125 -31.01 -8.60 -33.45
N SER A 126 -30.28 -7.57 -33.81
CA SER A 126 -30.78 -6.32 -34.43
C SER A 126 -29.76 -5.16 -34.22
N LYS A 127 -29.04 -4.86 -35.29
CA LYS A 127 -28.37 -3.55 -35.44
C LYS A 127 -29.46 -2.46 -35.60
N LYS A 128 -30.02 -1.97 -34.51
CA LYS A 128 -30.72 -0.70 -34.48
C LYS A 128 -29.76 0.32 -33.90
N LYS A 129 -29.44 1.37 -34.72
CA LYS A 129 -28.66 2.55 -34.29
C LYS A 129 -29.27 3.07 -32.98
N LYS A 130 -28.60 2.82 -31.85
CA LYS A 130 -28.94 3.45 -30.58
C LYS A 130 -28.65 4.94 -30.72
N LYS A 131 -29.69 5.78 -30.60
CA LYS A 131 -29.57 7.20 -30.31
C LYS A 131 -28.64 7.33 -29.09
N LYS A 132 -27.62 8.23 -29.18
CA LYS A 132 -26.83 8.64 -28.01
C LYS A 132 -27.82 9.08 -26.91
N SER A 133 -28.07 8.21 -25.94
CA SER A 133 -28.70 8.62 -24.69
C SER A 133 -27.69 9.53 -23.99
N LYS A 134 -28.18 10.63 -23.40
CA LYS A 134 -27.39 11.38 -22.41
C LYS A 134 -26.84 10.34 -21.43
N THR A 135 -25.52 10.27 -21.31
CA THR A 135 -24.81 9.33 -20.43
C THR A 135 -25.27 9.56 -19.00
N GLY A 136 -26.28 8.80 -18.56
CA GLY A 136 -26.66 8.75 -17.17
C GLY A 136 -25.52 8.07 -16.37
N HIS A 137 -25.30 8.52 -15.15
CA HIS A 137 -24.38 7.91 -14.20
C HIS A 137 -24.67 6.40 -14.06
N ILE A 138 -23.65 5.57 -14.32
CA ILE A 138 -23.75 4.11 -14.14
C ILE A 138 -23.41 3.77 -12.71
N THR A 139 -24.35 3.18 -11.99
CA THR A 139 -24.22 2.91 -10.55
C THR A 139 -23.69 1.52 -10.24
N THR A 140 -23.75 0.58 -11.18
CA THR A 140 -23.48 -0.85 -10.95
C THR A 140 -22.02 -1.25 -11.16
N HIS A 141 -21.28 -0.54 -11.98
CA HIS A 141 -19.87 -0.84 -12.30
C HIS A 141 -19.11 0.44 -12.71
N HIS A 142 -17.80 0.39 -12.67
CA HIS A 142 -16.96 1.42 -13.27
C HIS A 142 -17.00 1.32 -14.80
N THR A 143 -16.66 2.41 -15.46
CA THR A 143 -16.66 2.49 -16.94
C THR A 143 -15.27 2.86 -17.48
N ASP A 144 -14.32 3.04 -16.59
CA ASP A 144 -12.93 3.38 -16.90
C ASP A 144 -11.99 2.81 -15.81
N ALA A 145 -10.70 2.95 -15.98
CA ALA A 145 -9.64 2.42 -15.13
C ALA A 145 -9.88 2.65 -13.63
N VAL A 146 -9.59 1.63 -12.82
CA VAL A 146 -9.66 1.70 -11.35
C VAL A 146 -8.31 2.18 -10.83
N LEU A 147 -8.28 3.39 -10.26
CA LEU A 147 -7.03 4.07 -9.87
C LEU A 147 -6.60 3.76 -8.44
N SER A 148 -7.55 3.58 -7.52
CA SER A 148 -7.25 3.26 -6.13
C SER A 148 -8.36 2.43 -5.51
N MET A 149 -7.99 1.65 -4.51
CA MET A 149 -8.92 0.88 -3.68
C MET A 149 -8.56 1.05 -2.21
N ALA A 150 -9.55 0.91 -1.34
CA ALA A 150 -9.36 0.94 0.10
C ALA A 150 -10.33 -0.04 0.78
N HIS A 151 -9.78 -1.01 1.51
CA HIS A 151 -10.56 -1.97 2.29
C HIS A 151 -10.92 -1.38 3.65
N ASN A 152 -12.19 -1.51 4.02
CA ASN A 152 -12.69 -0.99 5.29
C ASN A 152 -12.37 -1.96 6.42
N LYS A 153 -11.48 -1.58 7.34
CA LYS A 153 -11.06 -2.44 8.47
C LYS A 153 -12.12 -2.58 9.57
N TYR A 154 -13.13 -1.69 9.60
CA TYR A 154 -14.27 -1.78 10.53
C TYR A 154 -15.42 -2.60 9.95
N PHE A 155 -15.82 -2.27 8.73
CA PHE A 155 -16.86 -3.00 8.00
C PHE A 155 -16.17 -3.84 6.94
N ARG A 156 -15.57 -4.95 7.35
CA ARG A 156 -14.68 -5.80 6.55
C ARG A 156 -15.31 -6.31 5.25
N SER A 157 -16.65 -6.33 5.17
CA SER A 157 -17.39 -6.64 3.93
C SER A 157 -17.45 -5.48 2.94
N VAL A 158 -16.84 -4.32 3.22
CA VAL A 158 -16.91 -3.12 2.37
C VAL A 158 -15.55 -2.80 1.77
N LEU A 159 -15.52 -2.66 0.45
CA LEU A 159 -14.40 -2.14 -0.33
C LEU A 159 -14.83 -0.82 -1.00
N ALA A 160 -13.99 0.21 -0.90
CA ALA A 160 -14.13 1.41 -1.71
C ALA A 160 -13.22 1.33 -2.93
N SER A 161 -13.66 1.85 -4.07
CA SER A 161 -12.83 2.03 -5.26
C SER A 161 -13.04 3.40 -5.88
N THR A 162 -11.98 3.93 -6.48
CA THR A 162 -11.98 5.20 -7.19
C THR A 162 -11.50 5.00 -8.62
N SER A 163 -12.01 5.80 -9.54
CA SER A 163 -11.79 5.54 -10.96
C SER A 163 -11.62 6.80 -11.79
N ALA A 164 -11.02 6.62 -12.96
CA ALA A 164 -10.96 7.60 -14.03
C ALA A 164 -12.35 7.92 -14.63
N ASP A 165 -13.38 7.14 -14.32
CA ASP A 165 -14.77 7.42 -14.66
C ASP A 165 -15.41 8.52 -13.78
N HIS A 166 -14.62 9.17 -12.92
CA HIS A 166 -14.99 10.27 -12.03
C HIS A 166 -15.91 9.84 -10.86
N THR A 167 -16.01 8.54 -10.58
CA THR A 167 -16.88 8.02 -9.53
C THR A 167 -16.09 7.34 -8.41
N VAL A 168 -16.69 7.34 -7.22
CA VAL A 168 -16.32 6.48 -6.11
C VAL A 168 -17.41 5.44 -5.91
N LYS A 169 -17.05 4.17 -5.83
CA LYS A 169 -18.00 3.08 -5.59
C LYS A 169 -17.69 2.37 -4.28
N LEU A 170 -18.74 1.99 -3.57
CA LEU A 170 -18.68 1.14 -2.40
C LEU A 170 -19.25 -0.21 -2.75
N TRP A 171 -18.48 -1.25 -2.57
CA TRP A 171 -18.81 -2.63 -2.91
C TRP A 171 -19.13 -3.43 -1.67
N ASP A 172 -20.18 -4.23 -1.76
CA ASP A 172 -20.44 -5.28 -0.78
C ASP A 172 -19.74 -6.57 -1.23
N LEU A 173 -18.72 -6.96 -0.51
CA LEU A 173 -17.90 -8.15 -0.80
C LEU A 173 -18.66 -9.48 -0.61
N ASN A 174 -19.84 -9.46 0.01
CA ASN A 174 -20.67 -10.65 0.11
C ASN A 174 -21.43 -10.93 -1.18
N SER A 175 -22.00 -9.89 -1.75
CA SER A 175 -22.83 -10.00 -2.97
C SER A 175 -22.08 -9.69 -4.26
N GLY A 176 -20.90 -9.06 -4.19
CA GLY A 176 -20.15 -8.57 -5.34
C GLY A 176 -20.79 -7.35 -6.02
N ASN A 177 -21.82 -6.75 -5.43
CA ASN A 177 -22.54 -5.63 -6.02
C ASN A 177 -22.06 -4.28 -5.48
N ALA A 178 -22.15 -3.25 -6.32
CA ALA A 178 -21.97 -1.88 -5.88
C ALA A 178 -23.17 -1.46 -5.00
N ALA A 179 -22.93 -1.34 -3.70
CA ALA A 179 -23.91 -0.88 -2.73
C ALA A 179 -24.20 0.61 -2.88
N ARG A 180 -23.20 1.40 -3.28
CA ARG A 180 -23.32 2.83 -3.52
C ARG A 180 -22.35 3.30 -4.61
N SER A 181 -22.76 4.30 -5.38
CA SER A 181 -21.94 4.95 -6.39
C SER A 181 -22.11 6.48 -6.28
N LEU A 182 -20.99 7.18 -6.09
CA LEU A 182 -20.92 8.61 -5.80
C LEU A 182 -20.21 9.31 -6.98
N ALA A 183 -20.90 10.17 -7.68
CA ALA A 183 -20.38 10.87 -8.86
C ALA A 183 -20.13 12.36 -8.64
N SER A 184 -20.61 12.92 -7.52
CA SER A 184 -20.58 14.37 -7.29
C SER A 184 -19.41 14.86 -6.45
N ILE A 185 -18.56 13.95 -5.93
CA ILE A 185 -17.51 14.30 -4.97
C ILE A 185 -16.44 15.19 -5.62
N HIS A 186 -15.90 14.82 -6.79
CA HIS A 186 -14.76 15.46 -7.43
C HIS A 186 -15.10 16.17 -8.76
N SER A 187 -16.26 16.84 -8.83
CA SER A 187 -16.60 17.77 -9.93
C SER A 187 -16.38 17.20 -11.35
N ASN A 188 -16.65 15.92 -11.57
CA ASN A 188 -16.41 15.20 -12.83
C ASN A 188 -14.93 15.20 -13.25
N LYS A 189 -14.03 15.03 -12.30
CA LYS A 189 -12.62 14.79 -12.51
C LYS A 189 -12.24 13.41 -11.96
N ASN A 190 -11.14 12.86 -12.44
CA ASN A 190 -10.60 11.59 -11.96
C ASN A 190 -10.44 11.61 -10.45
N VAL A 191 -10.76 10.49 -9.81
CA VAL A 191 -10.53 10.28 -8.39
C VAL A 191 -9.35 9.33 -8.26
N SER A 192 -8.20 9.88 -7.85
CA SER A 192 -6.90 9.22 -7.94
C SER A 192 -6.57 8.32 -6.76
N SER A 193 -7.03 8.68 -5.55
CA SER A 193 -6.61 7.99 -4.34
C SER A 193 -7.71 7.97 -3.30
N SER A 194 -7.69 6.95 -2.44
CA SER A 194 -8.66 6.79 -1.35
C SER A 194 -8.06 6.09 -0.14
N GLU A 195 -8.52 6.45 1.06
CA GLU A 195 -8.20 5.76 2.32
C GLU A 195 -9.36 5.88 3.31
N TRP A 196 -9.68 4.80 4.04
CA TRP A 196 -10.65 4.86 5.13
C TRP A 196 -10.02 5.46 6.39
N HIS A 197 -10.84 6.22 7.13
CA HIS A 197 -10.39 6.77 8.41
C HIS A 197 -10.05 5.64 9.40
N MET A 198 -8.89 5.76 10.05
CA MET A 198 -8.31 4.68 10.89
C MET A 198 -9.16 4.28 12.10
N LEU A 199 -10.06 5.14 12.59
CA LEU A 199 -10.92 4.89 13.76
C LEU A 199 -12.42 4.96 13.44
N ASN A 200 -12.83 5.31 12.23
CA ASN A 200 -14.23 5.46 11.85
C ASN A 200 -14.49 4.92 10.45
N GLY A 201 -14.95 3.68 10.36
CA GLY A 201 -15.26 3.03 9.09
C GLY A 201 -16.37 3.68 8.24
N SER A 202 -16.99 4.76 8.72
CA SER A 202 -17.98 5.52 7.93
C SER A 202 -17.39 6.72 7.20
N ILE A 203 -16.12 7.04 7.42
CA ILE A 203 -15.45 8.21 6.84
C ILE A 203 -14.43 7.76 5.82
N LEU A 204 -14.62 8.18 4.58
CA LEU A 204 -13.73 7.91 3.46
C LEU A 204 -13.03 9.21 3.03
N LEU A 205 -11.71 9.17 2.93
CA LEU A 205 -10.88 10.21 2.35
C LEU A 205 -10.66 9.90 0.88
N THR A 206 -10.80 10.91 0.01
CA THR A 206 -10.52 10.77 -1.43
C THR A 206 -9.78 11.99 -1.95
N GLY A 207 -8.90 11.78 -2.92
CA GLY A 207 -8.20 12.82 -3.66
C GLY A 207 -8.62 12.82 -5.13
N GLY A 208 -8.68 13.99 -5.75
CA GLY A 208 -9.08 14.08 -7.15
C GLY A 208 -8.34 15.16 -7.93
N TYR A 209 -8.43 15.05 -9.24
CA TYR A 209 -7.81 15.97 -10.20
C TYR A 209 -8.53 17.34 -10.28
N ASP A 210 -9.50 17.56 -9.40
CA ASP A 210 -10.13 18.87 -9.18
C ASP A 210 -9.38 19.72 -8.13
N SER A 211 -8.16 19.36 -7.76
CA SER A 211 -7.31 20.01 -6.75
C SER A 211 -7.88 19.91 -5.33
N ARG A 212 -8.80 18.98 -5.07
CA ARG A 212 -9.47 18.87 -3.77
C ARG A 212 -9.28 17.50 -3.13
N VAL A 213 -9.15 17.54 -1.82
CA VAL A 213 -9.31 16.38 -0.95
C VAL A 213 -10.71 16.42 -0.36
N ALA A 214 -11.44 15.32 -0.41
CA ALA A 214 -12.77 15.19 0.15
C ALA A 214 -12.78 14.20 1.32
N LEU A 215 -13.38 14.59 2.43
CA LEU A 215 -13.68 13.72 3.56
C LEU A 215 -15.19 13.47 3.57
N THR A 216 -15.58 12.24 3.24
CA THR A 216 -16.95 11.86 2.95
C THR A 216 -17.51 10.94 4.03
N ASP A 217 -18.63 11.32 4.66
CA ASP A 217 -19.42 10.43 5.51
C ASP A 217 -20.38 9.63 4.64
N VAL A 218 -20.05 8.35 4.43
CA VAL A 218 -20.80 7.47 3.54
C VAL A 218 -22.21 7.09 4.04
N ARG A 219 -22.60 7.44 5.26
CA ARG A 219 -23.93 7.22 5.82
C ARG A 219 -24.95 8.27 5.36
N ILE A 220 -24.46 9.45 5.00
CA ILE A 220 -25.32 10.57 4.60
C ILE A 220 -25.85 10.30 3.20
N SER A 221 -27.17 10.36 3.04
CA SER A 221 -27.83 10.09 1.75
C SER A 221 -27.75 11.28 0.79
N ASP A 222 -27.73 12.49 1.31
CA ASP A 222 -27.64 13.72 0.51
C ASP A 222 -26.18 13.99 0.12
N GLU A 223 -25.87 13.75 -1.15
CA GLU A 223 -24.52 13.94 -1.70
C GLU A 223 -24.00 15.38 -1.54
N SER A 224 -24.88 16.37 -1.44
CA SER A 224 -24.48 17.77 -1.27
C SER A 224 -23.93 18.09 0.14
N GLN A 225 -24.24 17.25 1.12
CA GLN A 225 -23.88 17.46 2.53
C GLN A 225 -22.92 16.42 3.09
N MET A 226 -22.65 15.35 2.33
CA MET A 226 -21.87 14.21 2.82
C MET A 226 -20.37 14.48 2.90
N SER A 227 -19.86 15.46 2.16
CA SER A 227 -18.42 15.69 2.01
C SER A 227 -17.98 17.05 2.50
N LYS A 228 -16.81 17.06 3.15
CA LYS A 228 -16.04 18.28 3.46
C LYS A 228 -14.81 18.31 2.57
N TYR A 229 -14.38 19.52 2.17
CA TYR A 229 -13.32 19.69 1.20
C TYR A 229 -12.19 20.57 1.71
N TRP A 230 -10.98 20.18 1.38
CA TRP A 230 -9.76 20.98 1.48
C TRP A 230 -9.12 21.06 0.09
N SER A 231 -8.46 22.17 -0.21
CA SER A 231 -7.90 22.39 -1.55
C SER A 231 -6.39 22.57 -1.48
N ALA A 232 -5.68 21.91 -2.39
CA ALA A 232 -4.33 22.25 -2.76
C ALA A 232 -4.30 23.59 -3.53
N MET A 233 -3.15 23.99 -4.04
CA MET A 233 -3.07 25.16 -4.91
C MET A 233 -3.89 24.90 -6.19
N ALA A 234 -4.58 25.94 -6.66
CA ALA A 234 -5.42 25.83 -7.84
C ALA A 234 -4.59 25.42 -9.06
N GLY A 235 -5.04 24.35 -9.74
CA GLY A 235 -4.39 23.80 -10.92
C GLY A 235 -3.44 22.64 -10.61
N GLU A 236 -3.19 22.29 -9.36
CA GLU A 236 -2.47 21.08 -8.98
C GLU A 236 -3.44 19.89 -8.85
N GLU A 237 -3.15 18.80 -9.50
CA GLU A 237 -3.93 17.56 -9.41
C GLU A 237 -3.45 16.75 -8.20
N ILE A 238 -4.38 16.21 -7.41
CA ILE A 238 -4.02 15.36 -6.27
C ILE A 238 -3.82 13.95 -6.76
N GLU A 239 -2.61 13.42 -6.55
CA GLU A 239 -2.23 12.06 -6.95
C GLU A 239 -2.42 11.05 -5.81
N THR A 240 -2.13 11.47 -4.58
CA THR A 240 -2.20 10.55 -3.43
C THR A 240 -2.72 11.25 -2.19
N VAL A 241 -3.46 10.51 -1.35
CA VAL A 241 -3.92 10.98 -0.04
C VAL A 241 -3.66 9.93 1.02
N THR A 242 -3.41 10.36 2.26
CA THR A 242 -3.27 9.45 3.41
C THR A 242 -3.63 10.15 4.72
N PHE A 243 -4.04 9.37 5.72
CA PHE A 243 -4.16 9.83 7.09
C PHE A 243 -2.81 9.74 7.80
N ALA A 244 -2.30 10.85 8.31
CA ALA A 244 -1.13 10.88 9.18
C ALA A 244 -1.50 10.62 10.65
N SER A 245 -2.72 10.96 11.03
CA SER A 245 -3.32 10.68 12.33
C SER A 245 -4.85 10.73 12.21
N GLU A 246 -5.56 10.54 13.31
CA GLU A 246 -7.02 10.67 13.36
C GLU A 246 -7.53 12.01 12.79
N ASN A 247 -6.76 13.06 12.94
CA ASN A 247 -7.20 14.42 12.61
C ASN A 247 -6.36 15.11 11.53
N ILE A 248 -5.27 14.54 11.11
CA ILE A 248 -4.36 15.12 10.12
C ILE A 248 -4.36 14.29 8.86
N ILE A 249 -4.66 14.91 7.75
CA ILE A 249 -4.59 14.33 6.42
C ILE A 249 -3.44 14.94 5.63
N LEU A 250 -2.81 14.13 4.80
CA LEU A 250 -1.78 14.55 3.86
C LEU A 250 -2.27 14.28 2.44
N CYS A 251 -1.88 15.15 1.52
CA CYS A 251 -2.04 14.88 0.09
C CYS A 251 -0.78 15.29 -0.68
N GLY A 252 -0.44 14.48 -1.69
CA GLY A 252 0.63 14.73 -2.64
C GLY A 252 0.05 15.12 -3.99
N THR A 253 0.72 16.03 -4.71
CA THR A 253 0.24 16.57 -5.97
C THR A 253 1.17 16.24 -7.15
N ASP A 254 0.65 16.39 -8.37
CA ASP A 254 1.37 16.29 -9.64
C ASP A 254 2.55 17.27 -9.75
N SER A 255 2.50 18.35 -8.99
CA SER A 255 3.55 19.35 -8.92
C SER A 255 4.66 19.03 -7.91
N GLY A 256 4.61 17.88 -7.22
CA GLY A 256 5.60 17.46 -6.23
C GLY A 256 5.46 18.12 -4.87
N ASN A 257 4.33 18.77 -4.61
CA ASN A 257 4.01 19.37 -3.31
C ASN A 257 3.26 18.37 -2.42
N VAL A 258 3.51 18.47 -1.11
CA VAL A 258 2.74 17.77 -0.08
C VAL A 258 2.07 18.81 0.81
N TYR A 259 0.77 18.66 1.02
CA TYR A 259 -0.04 19.50 1.88
C TYR A 259 -0.54 18.72 3.09
N SER A 260 -0.57 19.36 4.24
CA SER A 260 -1.17 18.81 5.46
C SER A 260 -2.38 19.64 5.85
N PHE A 261 -3.49 18.97 6.21
CA PHE A 261 -4.70 19.63 6.68
C PHE A 261 -5.16 19.02 8.00
N ASP A 262 -5.68 19.85 8.90
CA ASP A 262 -6.40 19.43 10.11
C ASP A 262 -7.91 19.40 9.82
N ILE A 263 -8.50 18.20 9.91
CA ILE A 263 -9.93 18.00 9.62
C ILE A 263 -10.87 18.60 10.67
N ARG A 264 -10.37 18.96 11.85
CA ARG A 264 -11.12 19.65 12.92
C ARG A 264 -11.36 21.11 12.60
N ASN A 265 -10.45 21.73 11.83
CA ASN A 265 -10.52 23.14 11.49
C ASN A 265 -11.45 23.37 10.29
N ASN A 266 -12.75 23.53 10.59
CA ASN A 266 -13.78 23.74 9.58
C ASN A 266 -13.84 25.17 9.01
N GLU A 267 -13.38 26.18 9.77
CA GLU A 267 -13.46 27.58 9.39
C GLU A 267 -12.30 28.03 8.50
N ASN A 268 -11.09 27.56 8.83
CA ASN A 268 -9.87 27.88 8.08
C ASN A 268 -9.32 26.63 7.41
N ARG A 269 -9.82 26.32 6.23
CA ARG A 269 -9.42 25.13 5.45
C ARG A 269 -8.06 25.29 4.76
N LYS A 270 -7.16 26.09 5.34
CA LYS A 270 -5.79 26.26 4.87
C LYS A 270 -4.92 25.10 5.31
N PRO A 271 -3.87 24.78 4.54
CA PRO A 271 -2.89 23.79 4.97
C PRO A 271 -2.22 24.22 6.29
N VAL A 272 -2.00 23.26 7.18
CA VAL A 272 -1.18 23.42 8.39
C VAL A 272 0.25 23.73 7.98
N TRP A 273 0.74 23.01 6.98
CA TRP A 273 2.02 23.25 6.31
C TRP A 273 1.97 22.76 4.85
N THR A 274 2.88 23.30 4.06
CA THR A 274 3.12 22.90 2.67
C THR A 274 4.59 22.58 2.50
N LEU A 275 4.91 21.52 1.78
CA LEU A 275 6.25 21.05 1.52
C LEU A 275 6.44 20.82 0.02
N LYS A 276 7.42 21.46 -0.59
CA LYS A 276 7.93 21.07 -1.91
C LYS A 276 8.85 19.86 -1.71
N ALA A 277 8.30 18.66 -1.84
CA ALA A 277 9.05 17.42 -1.57
C ALA A 277 9.91 17.00 -2.76
N HIS A 278 9.38 17.15 -3.97
CA HIS A 278 9.99 16.70 -5.22
C HIS A 278 9.80 17.72 -6.35
N ASP A 279 10.58 17.59 -7.43
CA ASP A 279 10.42 18.42 -8.62
C ASP A 279 9.43 17.83 -9.63
N ALA A 280 9.10 16.56 -9.47
CA ALA A 280 8.10 15.83 -10.26
C ALA A 280 6.88 15.44 -9.39
N GLY A 281 5.80 14.98 -10.02
CA GLY A 281 4.57 14.57 -9.36
C GLY A 281 4.80 13.45 -8.34
N ILE A 282 4.13 13.54 -7.20
CA ILE A 282 4.21 12.55 -6.13
C ILE A 282 3.57 11.26 -6.61
N SER A 283 4.36 10.19 -6.74
CA SER A 283 3.86 8.84 -7.05
C SER A 283 3.42 8.07 -5.82
N THR A 284 4.11 8.29 -4.70
CA THR A 284 3.81 7.62 -3.44
C THR A 284 3.99 8.55 -2.26
N LEU A 285 3.05 8.48 -1.32
CA LEU A 285 3.05 9.21 -0.05
C LEU A 285 2.52 8.27 1.03
N CYS A 286 3.39 7.86 1.93
CA CYS A 286 3.04 6.94 3.01
C CYS A 286 3.34 7.55 4.37
N SER A 287 2.38 7.53 5.27
CA SER A 287 2.56 7.87 6.67
C SER A 287 2.72 6.60 7.51
N ASN A 288 3.71 6.59 8.40
CA ASN A 288 3.90 5.46 9.30
C ASN A 288 2.87 5.50 10.43
N LYS A 289 2.07 4.45 10.57
CA LYS A 289 0.97 4.37 11.55
C LYS A 289 1.46 4.21 13.01
N PHE A 290 2.68 3.69 13.20
CA PHE A 290 3.24 3.43 14.53
C PHE A 290 4.24 4.49 14.97
N ILE A 291 4.86 5.20 14.02
CA ILE A 291 5.85 6.24 14.26
C ILE A 291 5.25 7.61 13.90
N PRO A 292 4.64 8.30 14.87
CA PRO A 292 4.00 9.58 14.60
C PRO A 292 4.95 10.61 13.99
N GLY A 293 4.48 11.31 12.96
CA GLY A 293 5.27 12.34 12.28
C GLY A 293 6.34 11.81 11.32
N MET A 294 6.32 10.51 10.98
CA MET A 294 7.16 9.92 9.94
C MET A 294 6.35 9.75 8.65
N MET A 295 6.88 10.25 7.54
CA MET A 295 6.34 9.97 6.21
C MET A 295 7.46 9.71 5.22
N SER A 296 7.16 8.91 4.21
CA SER A 296 8.00 8.72 3.02
C SER A 296 7.31 9.32 1.80
N THR A 297 8.11 9.83 0.87
CA THR A 297 7.66 10.34 -0.42
C THR A 297 8.55 9.83 -1.52
N GLY A 298 7.94 9.49 -2.65
CA GLY A 298 8.59 9.23 -3.93
C GLY A 298 7.87 10.00 -5.04
N ALA A 299 8.53 10.21 -6.15
CA ALA A 299 7.97 10.97 -7.26
C ALA A 299 8.22 10.28 -8.59
N MET A 300 7.27 10.43 -9.51
CA MET A 300 7.37 9.93 -10.85
C MET A 300 8.48 10.67 -11.60
N GLY A 301 9.49 9.93 -12.09
CA GLY A 301 10.66 10.53 -12.74
C GLY A 301 11.85 10.79 -11.82
N GLU A 302 11.71 10.61 -10.49
CA GLU A 302 12.82 10.61 -9.54
C GLU A 302 13.12 9.20 -9.03
N LYS A 303 14.42 8.91 -8.79
CA LYS A 303 14.88 7.60 -8.30
C LYS A 303 14.97 7.52 -6.78
N THR A 304 14.81 8.68 -6.10
CA THR A 304 15.03 8.77 -4.67
C THR A 304 13.73 8.70 -3.89
N VAL A 305 13.73 7.89 -2.82
CA VAL A 305 12.74 7.97 -1.75
C VAL A 305 13.27 8.91 -0.68
N LYS A 306 12.44 9.83 -0.24
CA LYS A 306 12.75 10.80 0.81
C LYS A 306 11.95 10.49 2.06
N LEU A 307 12.63 10.44 3.21
CA LEU A 307 12.02 10.24 4.51
C LEU A 307 11.99 11.57 5.26
N TRP A 308 10.83 11.92 5.81
CA TRP A 308 10.56 13.20 6.44
C TRP A 308 10.08 13.03 7.87
N LYS A 309 10.48 13.98 8.73
CA LYS A 309 9.86 14.21 10.04
C LYS A 309 9.01 15.47 9.95
N PHE A 310 7.73 15.36 10.30
CA PHE A 310 6.78 16.47 10.23
C PHE A 310 6.00 16.62 11.53
N PRO A 311 5.55 17.87 11.86
CA PRO A 311 4.75 18.13 13.05
C PRO A 311 3.31 17.67 12.84
N LEU A 312 2.74 17.00 13.85
CA LEU A 312 1.32 16.57 13.87
C LEU A 312 0.39 17.66 14.47
N ASP A 313 0.93 18.57 15.31
CA ASP A 313 0.17 19.62 15.96
C ASP A 313 0.63 21.01 15.53
N ASP A 314 -0.34 21.87 15.21
CA ASP A 314 -0.10 23.27 14.85
C ASP A 314 0.33 24.14 16.07
N ALA A 315 0.01 23.69 17.29
CA ALA A 315 0.10 24.50 18.49
C ALA A 315 1.52 24.74 19.03
N THR A 316 2.52 23.95 18.62
CA THR A 316 3.85 23.97 19.24
C THR A 316 5.02 24.12 18.26
N ASN A 317 4.83 24.01 16.98
CA ASN A 317 5.90 23.95 16.01
C ASN A 317 5.77 24.97 14.88
N THR A 318 6.53 26.04 14.96
CA THR A 318 6.76 27.01 13.87
C THR A 318 7.65 26.42 12.75
N LYS A 319 8.12 25.19 12.91
CA LYS A 319 8.99 24.48 11.94
C LYS A 319 8.17 23.47 11.17
N GLY A 320 8.07 23.66 9.87
CA GLY A 320 7.47 22.69 8.95
C GLY A 320 8.24 21.36 8.89
N PRO A 321 7.88 20.46 7.93
CA PRO A 321 8.56 19.20 7.73
C PRO A 321 10.07 19.35 7.50
N SER A 322 10.85 18.40 8.00
CA SER A 322 12.30 18.34 7.81
C SER A 322 12.70 17.01 7.18
N MET A 323 13.56 17.05 6.16
CA MET A 323 14.11 15.85 5.55
C MET A 323 15.08 15.17 6.49
N VAL A 324 14.86 13.88 6.73
CA VAL A 324 15.73 13.02 7.55
C VAL A 324 16.72 12.28 6.67
N LEU A 325 16.27 11.77 5.53
CA LEU A 325 17.07 11.01 4.59
C LEU A 325 16.51 11.13 3.18
N SER A 326 17.38 11.11 2.18
CA SER A 326 17.06 10.90 0.78
C SER A 326 17.98 9.79 0.26
N ARG A 327 17.40 8.75 -0.39
CA ARG A 327 18.15 7.59 -0.83
C ARG A 327 17.62 7.05 -2.16
N ASP A 328 18.53 6.69 -3.05
CA ASP A 328 18.27 5.87 -4.23
C ASP A 328 18.39 4.38 -3.83
N PHE A 329 17.39 3.60 -4.20
CA PHE A 329 17.31 2.17 -3.92
C PHE A 329 17.54 1.29 -5.17
N ASP A 330 17.97 1.88 -6.28
CA ASP A 330 18.16 1.20 -7.58
C ASP A 330 16.89 0.56 -8.16
N VAL A 331 15.72 1.02 -7.72
CA VAL A 331 14.42 0.60 -8.26
C VAL A 331 14.02 1.33 -9.54
N GLY A 332 14.91 2.18 -10.07
CA GLY A 332 14.55 3.12 -11.13
C GLY A 332 13.68 4.25 -10.60
N ASN A 333 12.81 4.81 -11.44
CA ASN A 333 11.85 5.81 -10.97
C ASN A 333 10.89 5.19 -9.96
N VAL A 334 10.71 5.85 -8.83
CA VAL A 334 9.88 5.34 -7.73
C VAL A 334 8.41 5.41 -8.12
N LEU A 335 7.71 4.28 -8.07
CA LEU A 335 6.28 4.19 -8.33
C LEU A 335 5.47 4.02 -7.06
N THR A 336 5.95 3.19 -6.13
CA THR A 336 5.20 2.86 -4.91
C THR A 336 6.13 2.66 -3.72
N SER A 337 5.61 2.92 -2.54
CA SER A 337 6.22 2.52 -1.27
C SER A 337 5.13 2.29 -0.23
N SER A 338 5.38 1.40 0.73
CA SER A 338 4.45 1.12 1.82
C SER A 338 5.21 0.75 3.08
N PHE A 339 4.76 1.26 4.24
CA PHE A 339 5.23 0.79 5.54
C PHE A 339 4.49 -0.48 5.96
N ALA A 340 5.19 -1.34 6.68
CA ALA A 340 4.58 -2.54 7.24
C ALA A 340 3.46 -2.20 8.23
N PRO A 341 2.34 -2.96 8.22
CA PRO A 341 1.16 -2.68 9.02
C PRO A 341 1.21 -3.26 10.44
N ASP A 342 2.33 -3.86 10.86
CA ASP A 342 2.51 -4.50 12.17
C ASP A 342 3.52 -3.73 13.02
N ILE A 343 3.26 -3.66 14.35
CA ILE A 343 4.10 -2.95 15.30
C ILE A 343 5.50 -3.59 15.44
N GLU A 344 5.62 -4.91 15.31
CA GLU A 344 6.91 -5.62 15.43
C GLU A 344 7.86 -5.33 14.26
N VAL A 345 7.30 -4.91 13.13
CA VAL A 345 8.03 -4.52 11.91
C VAL A 345 7.77 -3.07 11.51
N ALA A 346 7.38 -2.22 12.46
CA ALA A 346 6.93 -0.84 12.23
C ALA A 346 7.94 0.04 11.46
N GLY A 347 9.23 -0.28 11.50
CA GLY A 347 10.27 0.41 10.73
C GLY A 347 10.48 -0.13 9.32
N THR A 348 9.87 -1.23 8.96
CA THR A 348 10.08 -1.87 7.67
C THR A 348 9.19 -1.22 6.60
N MET A 349 9.79 -0.92 5.44
CA MET A 349 9.05 -0.45 4.28
C MET A 349 9.48 -1.19 3.02
N VAL A 350 8.53 -1.32 2.10
CA VAL A 350 8.75 -1.88 0.77
C VAL A 350 8.75 -0.75 -0.24
N ILE A 351 9.62 -0.83 -1.25
CA ILE A 351 9.80 0.17 -2.29
C ILE A 351 9.82 -0.54 -3.64
N GLY A 352 8.98 -0.09 -4.55
CA GLY A 352 8.93 -0.55 -5.93
C GLY A 352 9.05 0.61 -6.92
N GLY A 353 9.56 0.32 -8.09
CA GLY A 353 9.77 1.31 -9.14
C GLY A 353 9.69 0.71 -10.53
N VAL A 354 10.23 1.41 -11.53
CA VAL A 354 10.20 0.98 -12.93
C VAL A 354 11.07 -0.26 -13.19
N ASN A 355 12.13 -0.46 -12.39
CA ASN A 355 12.95 -1.65 -12.49
C ASN A 355 12.22 -2.85 -11.89
N LYS A 356 12.54 -4.07 -12.37
CA LYS A 356 11.96 -5.33 -11.91
C LYS A 356 12.42 -5.77 -10.51
N VAL A 357 12.84 -4.82 -9.68
CA VAL A 357 13.46 -5.08 -8.37
C VAL A 357 12.57 -4.54 -7.28
N LEU A 358 12.24 -5.37 -6.31
CA LEU A 358 11.59 -4.97 -5.07
C LEU A 358 12.64 -4.81 -3.97
N LYS A 359 12.59 -3.70 -3.23
CA LYS A 359 13.47 -3.45 -2.09
C LYS A 359 12.66 -3.40 -0.80
N LEU A 360 13.12 -4.14 0.18
CA LEU A 360 12.63 -4.07 1.55
C LEU A 360 13.70 -3.43 2.42
N TRP A 361 13.35 -2.35 3.09
CA TRP A 361 14.25 -1.56 3.91
C TRP A 361 13.72 -1.35 5.30
N ASP A 362 14.55 -1.65 6.30
CA ASP A 362 14.28 -1.29 7.68
C ASP A 362 14.90 0.08 7.97
N VAL A 363 14.05 1.11 8.06
CA VAL A 363 14.48 2.51 8.20
C VAL A 363 15.29 2.76 9.46
N PHE A 364 15.07 1.97 10.53
CA PHE A 364 15.79 2.12 11.78
C PHE A 364 17.16 1.47 11.80
N THR A 365 17.58 0.75 10.77
CA THR A 365 18.98 0.37 10.59
C THR A 365 19.85 1.59 10.27
N ASN A 366 19.25 2.66 9.72
CA ASN A 366 19.95 3.91 9.48
C ASN A 366 20.08 4.77 10.75
N ARG A 367 21.32 5.19 11.08
CA ARG A 367 21.63 5.98 12.27
C ARG A 367 20.95 7.34 12.31
N SER A 368 20.82 8.02 11.15
CA SER A 368 20.19 9.35 11.07
C SER A 368 18.70 9.27 11.39
N VAL A 369 18.03 8.20 10.94
CA VAL A 369 16.63 7.93 11.23
C VAL A 369 16.44 7.64 12.72
N ARG A 370 17.25 6.74 13.31
CA ARG A 370 17.19 6.47 14.77
C ARG A 370 17.38 7.73 15.60
N LYS A 371 18.31 8.61 15.20
CA LYS A 371 18.54 9.86 15.91
C LYS A 371 17.36 10.81 15.82
N SER A 372 16.71 10.90 14.64
CA SER A 372 15.59 11.80 14.39
C SER A 372 14.31 11.35 15.08
N PHE A 373 14.08 10.04 15.18
CA PHE A 373 12.86 9.43 15.73
C PHE A 373 13.12 8.65 17.02
N LYS A 374 14.10 9.08 17.83
CA LYS A 374 14.51 8.34 19.03
C LYS A 374 13.37 8.14 20.02
N SER A 375 12.65 9.20 20.35
CA SER A 375 11.54 9.15 21.31
C SER A 375 10.36 8.33 20.82
N GLU A 376 10.06 8.45 19.54
CA GLU A 376 8.96 7.72 18.89
C GLU A 376 9.30 6.21 18.83
N LEU A 377 10.53 5.86 18.50
CA LEU A 377 11.01 4.48 18.51
C LEU A 377 10.96 3.85 19.91
N GLU A 378 11.46 4.56 20.93
CA GLU A 378 11.40 4.10 22.31
C GLU A 378 9.95 3.83 22.78
N ASN A 379 9.00 4.68 22.36
CA ASN A 379 7.58 4.49 22.65
C ASN A 379 7.00 3.24 21.95
N VAL A 380 7.36 3.02 20.68
CA VAL A 380 6.92 1.82 19.93
C VAL A 380 7.50 0.55 20.56
N GLN A 381 8.79 0.57 20.91
CA GLN A 381 9.45 -0.56 21.58
C GLN A 381 8.78 -0.91 22.94
N ALA A 382 8.41 0.11 23.72
CA ALA A 382 7.69 -0.09 24.97
C ALA A 382 6.31 -0.72 24.75
N ARG A 383 5.53 -0.19 23.79
CA ARG A 383 4.20 -0.73 23.41
C ARG A 383 4.29 -2.16 22.88
N ALA A 384 5.20 -2.43 21.96
CA ALA A 384 5.39 -3.76 21.41
C ALA A 384 5.77 -4.78 22.49
N LYS A 385 6.61 -4.39 23.46
CA LYS A 385 6.95 -5.21 24.61
C LYS A 385 5.74 -5.54 25.48
N GLU A 386 4.88 -4.55 25.76
CA GLU A 386 3.66 -4.77 26.52
C GLU A 386 2.66 -5.68 25.78
N GLU A 387 2.48 -5.48 24.48
CA GLU A 387 1.59 -6.29 23.64
C GLU A 387 2.09 -7.73 23.55
N ALA A 388 3.38 -7.94 23.31
CA ALA A 388 4.01 -9.26 23.29
C ALA A 388 3.87 -9.99 24.65
N GLN A 389 4.08 -9.29 25.77
CA GLN A 389 3.91 -9.87 27.11
C GLN A 389 2.48 -10.35 27.39
N LYS A 390 1.45 -9.63 26.91
CA LYS A 390 0.04 -10.02 27.08
C LYS A 390 -0.28 -11.35 26.41
N ILE A 391 0.40 -11.69 25.33
CA ILE A 391 0.21 -12.94 24.57
C ILE A 391 1.29 -13.99 24.87
N GLY A 392 2.13 -13.74 25.90
CA GLY A 392 3.20 -14.68 26.32
C GLY A 392 4.35 -14.78 25.30
N LYS A 393 4.51 -13.80 24.41
CA LYS A 393 5.58 -13.75 23.40
C LYS A 393 6.65 -12.73 23.78
N SER A 394 7.77 -12.80 23.12
CA SER A 394 8.86 -11.82 23.23
C SER A 394 8.82 -10.88 22.02
N SER A 395 8.90 -9.57 22.27
CA SER A 395 8.95 -8.57 21.21
C SER A 395 10.37 -8.48 20.64
N ARG A 396 10.47 -8.55 19.29
CA ARG A 396 11.73 -8.39 18.57
C ARG A 396 12.13 -6.93 18.47
N ILE A 397 11.21 -6.03 18.05
CA ILE A 397 11.51 -4.61 17.92
C ILE A 397 11.98 -4.00 19.24
N ALA A 398 11.50 -4.52 20.38
CA ALA A 398 11.92 -4.07 21.69
C ALA A 398 13.42 -4.35 22.01
N ARG A 399 14.03 -5.32 21.31
CA ARG A 399 15.45 -5.71 21.47
C ARG A 399 16.31 -5.30 20.29
N LYS A 400 15.69 -5.01 19.15
CA LYS A 400 16.38 -4.54 17.96
C LYS A 400 16.89 -3.10 18.15
N TYR A 401 17.93 -2.72 17.48
CA TYR A 401 18.53 -1.37 17.47
C TYR A 401 19.24 -0.94 18.77
N THR A 402 19.60 -1.88 19.64
CA THR A 402 20.31 -1.59 20.89
C THR A 402 21.79 -1.22 20.68
N SER A 403 22.41 -1.70 19.60
CA SER A 403 23.78 -1.36 19.23
C SER A 403 23.85 -0.23 18.20
N ASN A 404 24.89 0.62 18.30
CA ASN A 404 25.10 1.68 17.30
C ASN A 404 25.68 1.16 15.97
N ASP A 405 26.02 -0.11 15.88
CA ASP A 405 26.81 -0.72 14.79
C ASP A 405 25.97 -1.62 13.88
N ASN A 406 24.65 -1.55 13.98
CA ASN A 406 23.78 -2.30 13.06
C ASN A 406 24.00 -1.80 11.62
N PRO A 407 24.35 -2.68 10.67
CA PRO A 407 24.48 -2.30 9.27
C PRO A 407 23.13 -1.84 8.72
N ASP A 408 23.17 -0.93 7.76
CA ASP A 408 21.96 -0.48 7.06
C ASP A 408 21.45 -1.65 6.19
N THR A 409 20.37 -2.25 6.63
CA THR A 409 19.86 -3.52 6.04
C THR A 409 18.85 -3.21 4.97
N VAL A 410 19.20 -3.50 3.73
CA VAL A 410 18.31 -3.50 2.56
C VAL A 410 18.31 -4.91 1.98
N ILE A 411 17.15 -5.52 1.91
CA ILE A 411 16.96 -6.80 1.24
C ILE A 411 16.54 -6.52 -0.19
N THR A 412 17.26 -7.10 -1.14
CA THR A 412 16.96 -7.03 -2.57
C THR A 412 16.37 -8.35 -3.00
N ILE A 413 15.31 -8.31 -3.78
CA ILE A 413 14.88 -9.45 -4.60
C ILE A 413 15.17 -9.06 -6.02
N ASP A 414 16.14 -9.72 -6.60
CA ASP A 414 16.38 -9.72 -8.04
C ASP A 414 15.74 -10.99 -8.59
N ASP A 415 15.00 -10.86 -9.66
CA ASP A 415 14.45 -11.99 -10.42
C ASP A 415 15.59 -12.63 -11.24
N GLN A 416 16.59 -13.19 -10.54
CA GLN A 416 17.67 -13.99 -11.14
C GLN A 416 17.36 -15.48 -10.95
N GLY A 417 16.31 -15.93 -11.61
CA GLY A 417 16.10 -17.33 -11.87
C GLY A 417 16.23 -17.57 -13.36
N GLU A 418 17.37 -18.13 -13.79
CA GLU A 418 17.65 -18.72 -15.12
C GLU A 418 18.78 -18.09 -15.95
N ASP A 419 20.00 -17.94 -15.43
CA ASP A 419 21.16 -17.73 -16.29
C ASP A 419 22.50 -18.27 -15.73
N GLU A 420 22.49 -19.32 -14.91
CA GLU A 420 23.74 -19.96 -14.43
C GLU A 420 23.99 -21.39 -14.97
N GLU A 421 23.38 -21.82 -16.07
CA GLU A 421 23.67 -23.14 -16.65
C GLU A 421 24.32 -23.14 -18.06
N GLU A 422 25.05 -22.11 -18.47
CA GLU A 422 25.82 -22.16 -19.73
C GLU A 422 27.23 -21.57 -19.62
N ARG A 423 28.05 -21.96 -18.63
CA ARG A 423 29.50 -21.68 -18.66
C ARG A 423 30.33 -22.77 -17.96
N GLU A 424 30.08 -24.03 -18.20
CA GLU A 424 31.07 -25.08 -17.99
C GLU A 424 31.00 -26.09 -19.14
N GLY A 425 31.87 -25.92 -20.13
CA GLY A 425 32.01 -26.89 -21.19
C GLY A 425 32.81 -26.43 -22.39
N GLY A 426 34.09 -26.22 -22.23
CA GLY A 426 34.89 -25.93 -23.42
C GLY A 426 36.33 -25.52 -23.17
N ASP A 427 37.11 -26.35 -22.52
CA ASP A 427 38.57 -26.37 -22.71
C ASP A 427 39.13 -27.72 -22.28
N GLU A 428 39.13 -28.66 -23.20
CA GLU A 428 40.07 -29.77 -23.17
C GLU A 428 40.45 -30.18 -24.59
N HIS A 429 41.75 -30.10 -24.81
CA HIS A 429 42.58 -30.82 -25.80
C HIS A 429 42.69 -30.27 -27.22
N ASP A 430 43.86 -29.74 -27.47
CA ASP A 430 44.75 -30.37 -28.46
C ASP A 430 46.21 -29.91 -28.24
N ASP A 431 46.94 -30.74 -27.55
CA ASP A 431 48.37 -30.94 -27.72
C ASP A 431 48.57 -32.35 -28.27
N MET A 432 49.02 -32.46 -29.50
CA MET A 432 49.96 -33.51 -30.05
C MET A 432 49.82 -33.61 -31.57
N ALA A 433 50.73 -33.03 -32.28
CA ALA A 433 51.64 -33.69 -33.24
C ALA A 433 52.38 -32.65 -34.09
#